data_917835bdb31e9a3b42a6d8158b81d125
#
_entry.id   917835bdb31e9a3b42a6d8158b81d125
#
_cell.length_a   1.000
_cell.length_b   1.000
_cell.length_c   1.000
_cell.angle_alpha   90.00
_cell.angle_beta   90.00
_cell.angle_gamma   90.00
#
_symmetry.space_group_name_H-M   'P 1'
#
loop_
_entity.id
_entity.type
_entity.pdbx_description
1 polymer ?
#
loop_
_entity_poly.entity_id
_entity_poly.type
_entity_poly.pdbx_seq_one_letter_code
_entity_poly.pdbx_strand_id
1 'polypeptide(L)'
;MLNIVLFGPPGAGKGTQSQKLIAHYNLVHLSTGDLLRAQIAQGTELGLTARKLMDEGLLVPDAVVIGMIGSALETNPQAGGFIFDGFPRTVAQAESLDQLMGTHDTHIGCMIALEVQEEELVTRLLERGKTSNRPDDQDETKIRRRVTVYNTETAQVAGYYAAQKKFHALNGIGPIDSIFGQICGLIDMHQAAMPEASAEATNEVKA
;
A
#
# COMPACT_ATOMS: atom_id res chain seq x y z
N MET A 1 -3.18 -16.94 -1.90
CA MET A 1 -2.51 -15.74 -2.46
C MET A 1 -2.21 -14.79 -1.31
N LEU A 2 -0.99 -14.26 -1.20
CA LEU A 2 -0.57 -13.36 -0.12
C LEU A 2 -0.81 -11.89 -0.52
N ASN A 3 -1.83 -11.22 0.03
CA ASN A 3 -2.12 -9.82 -0.25
C ASN A 3 -1.96 -8.98 1.01
N ILE A 4 -1.10 -7.96 0.93
CA ILE A 4 -0.67 -7.16 2.08
C ILE A 4 -0.91 -5.67 1.77
N VAL A 5 -1.45 -4.95 2.72
CA VAL A 5 -1.46 -3.48 2.67
C VAL A 5 -0.33 -2.94 3.54
N LEU A 6 0.62 -2.23 2.94
CA LEU A 6 1.63 -1.50 3.68
C LEU A 6 1.17 -0.05 3.89
N PHE A 7 0.90 0.29 5.13
CA PHE A 7 0.19 1.48 5.54
C PHE A 7 1.09 2.44 6.33
N GLY A 8 0.71 3.70 6.40
CA GLY A 8 1.44 4.72 7.16
C GLY A 8 1.61 6.03 6.39
N PRO A 9 1.98 7.11 7.06
CA PRO A 9 2.11 8.44 6.48
C PRO A 9 3.20 8.50 5.39
N PRO A 10 3.20 9.55 4.55
CA PRO A 10 4.32 9.81 3.65
C PRO A 10 5.61 9.95 4.46
N GLY A 11 6.70 9.35 3.99
CA GLY A 11 7.99 9.34 4.70
C GLY A 11 8.17 8.23 5.74
N ALA A 12 7.16 7.41 6.03
CA ALA A 12 7.25 6.33 7.03
C ALA A 12 8.18 5.16 6.66
N GLY A 13 8.70 5.11 5.43
CA GLY A 13 9.61 4.03 4.99
C GLY A 13 8.94 2.90 4.23
N LYS A 14 7.65 3.02 3.89
CA LYS A 14 6.90 2.00 3.14
C LYS A 14 7.61 1.49 1.89
N GLY A 15 8.06 2.39 1.02
CA GLY A 15 8.72 2.01 -0.23
C GLY A 15 10.02 1.23 -0.02
N THR A 16 10.79 1.53 1.03
CA THR A 16 11.99 0.76 1.39
C THR A 16 11.64 -0.65 1.83
N GLN A 17 10.59 -0.78 2.66
CA GLN A 17 10.14 -2.09 3.13
C GLN A 17 9.46 -2.88 2.00
N SER A 18 8.66 -2.23 1.14
CA SER A 18 8.04 -2.86 -0.03
C SER A 18 9.08 -3.54 -0.93
N GLN A 19 10.18 -2.85 -1.25
CA GLN A 19 11.24 -3.43 -2.09
C GLN A 19 11.81 -4.73 -1.51
N LYS A 20 12.02 -4.78 -0.19
CA LYS A 20 12.51 -5.99 0.49
C LYS A 20 11.45 -7.10 0.51
N LEU A 21 10.20 -6.76 0.78
CA LEU A 21 9.08 -7.70 0.83
C LEU A 21 8.79 -8.32 -0.53
N ILE A 22 8.83 -7.52 -1.60
CA ILE A 22 8.67 -8.00 -2.98
C ILE A 22 9.69 -9.07 -3.30
N ALA A 23 10.97 -8.82 -2.98
CA ALA A 23 12.04 -9.78 -3.22
C ALA A 23 11.92 -11.03 -2.34
N HIS A 24 11.45 -10.88 -1.09
CA HIS A 24 11.38 -11.98 -0.12
C HIS A 24 10.19 -12.92 -0.37
N TYR A 25 9.02 -12.35 -0.66
CA TYR A 25 7.76 -13.10 -0.84
C TYR A 25 7.33 -13.25 -2.31
N ASN A 26 8.12 -12.76 -3.26
CA ASN A 26 7.80 -12.76 -4.70
C ASN A 26 6.43 -12.12 -4.99
N LEU A 27 6.20 -10.91 -4.48
CA LEU A 27 4.94 -10.17 -4.62
C LEU A 27 4.99 -9.17 -5.77
N VAL A 28 3.83 -8.87 -6.34
CA VAL A 28 3.66 -7.75 -7.26
C VAL A 28 3.42 -6.47 -6.47
N HIS A 29 4.19 -5.42 -6.73
CA HIS A 29 4.07 -4.12 -6.06
C HIS A 29 3.04 -3.24 -6.74
N LEU A 30 1.99 -2.86 -6.04
CA LEU A 30 0.98 -1.92 -6.48
C LEU A 30 1.09 -0.62 -5.68
N SER A 31 1.96 0.28 -6.16
CA SER A 31 2.13 1.62 -5.59
C SER A 31 1.31 2.64 -6.39
N THR A 32 0.22 3.13 -5.81
CA THR A 32 -0.62 4.15 -6.47
C THR A 32 0.15 5.43 -6.76
N GLY A 33 1.08 5.81 -5.89
CA GLY A 33 1.93 6.96 -6.12
C GLY A 33 2.85 6.79 -7.34
N ASP A 34 3.39 5.59 -7.57
CA ASP A 34 4.26 5.32 -8.71
C ASP A 34 3.45 5.17 -10.00
N LEU A 35 2.29 4.52 -9.93
CA LEU A 35 1.35 4.43 -11.06
C LEU A 35 0.92 5.83 -11.54
N LEU A 36 0.52 6.71 -10.63
CA LEU A 36 0.16 8.09 -10.96
C LEU A 36 1.35 8.88 -11.52
N ARG A 37 2.54 8.74 -10.94
CA ARG A 37 3.75 9.39 -11.49
C ARG A 37 4.11 8.90 -12.89
N ALA A 38 3.90 7.62 -13.19
CA ALA A 38 4.07 7.09 -14.54
C ALA A 38 3.09 7.74 -15.53
N GLN A 39 1.81 7.92 -15.16
CA GLN A 39 0.82 8.64 -15.97
C GLN A 39 1.21 10.12 -16.20
N ILE A 40 1.75 10.77 -15.16
CA ILE A 40 2.27 12.14 -15.25
C ILE A 40 3.44 12.22 -16.24
N ALA A 41 4.38 11.29 -16.17
CA ALA A 41 5.54 11.24 -17.06
C ALA A 41 5.15 10.98 -18.52
N GLN A 42 4.10 10.18 -18.74
CA GLN A 42 3.55 9.90 -20.07
C GLN A 42 2.67 11.06 -20.62
N GLY A 43 2.35 12.06 -19.80
CA GLY A 43 1.52 13.21 -20.21
C GLY A 43 0.08 12.87 -20.52
N THR A 44 -0.46 11.77 -19.96
CA THR A 44 -1.86 11.38 -20.15
C THR A 44 -2.81 12.40 -19.52
N GLU A 45 -4.05 12.45 -19.96
CA GLU A 45 -5.09 13.33 -19.38
C GLU A 45 -5.25 13.06 -17.87
N LEU A 46 -5.25 11.78 -17.48
CA LEU A 46 -5.23 11.36 -16.09
C LEU A 46 -3.99 11.90 -15.35
N GLY A 47 -2.81 11.78 -15.95
CA GLY A 47 -1.56 12.28 -15.39
C GLY A 47 -1.58 13.79 -15.17
N LEU A 48 -2.12 14.57 -16.11
CA LEU A 48 -2.25 16.01 -15.97
C LEU A 48 -3.19 16.42 -14.82
N THR A 49 -4.30 15.70 -14.65
CA THR A 49 -5.22 15.91 -13.53
C THR A 49 -4.60 15.51 -12.20
N ALA A 50 -3.97 14.34 -12.15
CA ALA A 50 -3.32 13.82 -10.95
C ALA A 50 -2.18 14.74 -10.48
N ARG A 51 -1.39 15.30 -11.42
CA ARG A 51 -0.30 16.23 -11.10
C ARG A 51 -0.76 17.40 -10.24
N LYS A 52 -1.86 18.06 -10.62
CA LYS A 52 -2.37 19.23 -9.89
C LYS A 52 -2.69 18.89 -8.43
N LEU A 53 -3.36 17.76 -8.21
CA LEU A 53 -3.74 17.30 -6.87
C LEU A 53 -2.51 16.88 -6.06
N MET A 54 -1.62 16.09 -6.66
CA MET A 54 -0.41 15.59 -5.99
C MET A 54 0.55 16.73 -5.63
N ASP A 55 0.71 17.74 -6.50
CA ASP A 55 1.54 18.92 -6.24
C ASP A 55 0.99 19.77 -5.10
N GLU A 56 -0.31 19.70 -4.83
CA GLU A 56 -0.98 20.34 -3.68
C GLU A 56 -1.03 19.43 -2.45
N GLY A 57 -0.56 18.19 -2.52
CA GLY A 57 -0.61 17.21 -1.44
C GLY A 57 -1.99 16.63 -1.17
N LEU A 58 -2.92 16.73 -2.13
CA LEU A 58 -4.28 16.21 -2.08
C LEU A 58 -4.38 14.79 -2.61
N LEU A 59 -5.49 14.10 -2.32
CA LEU A 59 -5.80 12.80 -2.86
C LEU A 59 -6.38 12.91 -4.28
N VAL A 60 -6.05 11.93 -5.13
CA VAL A 60 -6.70 11.73 -6.43
C VAL A 60 -8.04 11.04 -6.19
N PRO A 61 -9.11 11.35 -6.98
CA PRO A 61 -10.44 10.78 -6.79
C PRO A 61 -10.44 9.24 -6.72
N ASP A 62 -11.23 8.69 -5.80
CA ASP A 62 -11.27 7.26 -5.49
C ASP A 62 -11.53 6.39 -6.71
N ALA A 63 -12.50 6.76 -7.57
CA ALA A 63 -12.85 6.00 -8.77
C ALA A 63 -11.66 5.81 -9.72
N VAL A 64 -10.79 6.83 -9.83
CA VAL A 64 -9.59 6.77 -10.66
C VAL A 64 -8.58 5.78 -10.10
N VAL A 65 -8.31 5.89 -8.80
CA VAL A 65 -7.32 5.03 -8.12
C VAL A 65 -7.78 3.58 -8.09
N ILE A 66 -9.06 3.34 -7.81
CA ILE A 66 -9.67 2.00 -7.82
C ILE A 66 -9.58 1.38 -9.22
N GLY A 67 -9.91 2.13 -10.27
CA GLY A 67 -9.77 1.66 -11.65
C GLY A 67 -8.34 1.28 -12.02
N MET A 68 -7.35 2.05 -11.58
CA MET A 68 -5.93 1.74 -11.80
C MET A 68 -5.51 0.44 -11.07
N ILE A 69 -5.97 0.22 -9.85
CA ILE A 69 -5.70 -1.01 -9.10
C ILE A 69 -6.37 -2.21 -9.79
N GLY A 70 -7.63 -2.08 -10.21
CA GLY A 70 -8.33 -3.13 -10.95
C GLY A 70 -7.56 -3.57 -12.19
N SER A 71 -7.17 -2.61 -13.05
CA SER A 71 -6.37 -2.90 -14.23
C SER A 71 -5.02 -3.54 -13.90
N ALA A 72 -4.38 -3.13 -12.80
CA ALA A 72 -3.11 -3.71 -12.38
C ALA A 72 -3.26 -5.17 -11.89
N LEU A 73 -4.37 -5.52 -11.26
CA LEU A 73 -4.68 -6.91 -10.88
C LEU A 73 -4.92 -7.77 -12.12
N GLU A 74 -5.74 -7.29 -13.06
CA GLU A 74 -6.05 -8.00 -14.32
C GLU A 74 -4.81 -8.27 -15.17
N THR A 75 -3.83 -7.37 -15.16
CA THR A 75 -2.58 -7.53 -15.91
C THR A 75 -1.57 -8.47 -15.24
N ASN A 76 -1.84 -8.92 -14.01
CA ASN A 76 -0.96 -9.81 -13.25
C ASN A 76 -1.67 -11.08 -12.75
N PRO A 77 -2.34 -11.86 -13.62
CA PRO A 77 -3.18 -13.00 -13.21
C PRO A 77 -2.39 -14.16 -12.60
N GLN A 78 -1.07 -14.20 -12.80
CA GLN A 78 -0.18 -15.23 -12.28
C GLN A 78 0.59 -14.79 -11.03
N ALA A 79 0.23 -13.64 -10.44
CA ALA A 79 0.89 -13.15 -9.24
C ALA A 79 0.67 -14.10 -8.06
N GLY A 80 1.73 -14.42 -7.32
CA GLY A 80 1.65 -15.17 -6.04
C GLY A 80 0.99 -14.35 -4.93
N GLY A 81 0.92 -13.03 -5.11
CA GLY A 81 0.29 -12.07 -4.21
C GLY A 81 0.66 -10.64 -4.54
N PHE A 82 0.07 -9.72 -3.80
CA PHE A 82 0.23 -8.28 -4.02
C PHE A 82 0.62 -7.55 -2.73
N ILE A 83 1.44 -6.52 -2.89
CA ILE A 83 1.69 -5.54 -1.85
C ILE A 83 1.13 -4.18 -2.30
N PHE A 84 0.14 -3.69 -1.57
CA PHE A 84 -0.50 -2.39 -1.83
C PHE A 84 0.23 -1.31 -1.02
N ASP A 85 0.85 -0.35 -1.72
CA ASP A 85 1.55 0.80 -1.11
C ASP A 85 0.86 2.11 -1.50
N GLY A 86 0.43 2.86 -0.49
CA GLY A 86 -0.31 4.10 -0.69
C GLY A 86 -1.76 3.92 -1.16
N PHE A 87 -2.32 2.74 -0.97
CA PHE A 87 -3.71 2.37 -1.20
C PHE A 87 -4.09 1.23 -0.24
N PRO A 88 -5.31 1.23 0.36
CA PRO A 88 -6.30 2.29 0.29
C PRO A 88 -5.95 3.53 1.13
N ARG A 89 -6.51 4.70 0.80
CA ARG A 89 -6.37 5.96 1.55
C ARG A 89 -7.68 6.50 2.10
N THR A 90 -8.79 5.93 1.72
CA THR A 90 -10.12 6.23 2.29
C THR A 90 -10.83 4.92 2.63
N VAL A 91 -11.85 4.99 3.50
CA VAL A 91 -12.64 3.80 3.83
C VAL A 91 -13.37 3.26 2.59
N ALA A 92 -13.89 4.15 1.73
CA ALA A 92 -14.51 3.77 0.47
C ALA A 92 -13.54 3.00 -0.46
N GLN A 93 -12.28 3.40 -0.51
CA GLN A 93 -11.24 2.66 -1.23
C GLN A 93 -10.97 1.29 -0.60
N ALA A 94 -11.00 1.19 0.74
CA ALA A 94 -10.79 -0.09 1.45
C ALA A 94 -11.92 -1.07 1.17
N GLU A 95 -13.17 -0.61 1.21
CA GLU A 95 -14.34 -1.40 0.84
C GLU A 95 -14.28 -1.88 -0.62
N SER A 96 -13.91 -0.98 -1.53
CA SER A 96 -13.75 -1.32 -2.95
C SER A 96 -12.61 -2.31 -3.18
N LEU A 97 -11.51 -2.18 -2.43
CA LEU A 97 -10.40 -3.13 -2.51
C LEU A 97 -10.83 -4.52 -2.04
N ASP A 98 -11.55 -4.63 -0.92
CA ASP A 98 -12.05 -5.92 -0.42
C ASP A 98 -13.03 -6.56 -1.41
N GLN A 99 -13.92 -5.78 -2.02
CA GLN A 99 -14.80 -6.26 -3.10
C GLN A 99 -14.01 -6.76 -4.30
N LEU A 100 -13.03 -5.99 -4.75
CA LEU A 100 -12.18 -6.33 -5.90
C LEU A 100 -11.37 -7.62 -5.63
N MET A 101 -10.81 -7.77 -4.42
CA MET A 101 -10.15 -9.01 -4.02
C MET A 101 -11.11 -10.20 -4.04
N GLY A 102 -12.36 -10.01 -3.60
CA GLY A 102 -13.41 -11.04 -3.64
C GLY A 102 -13.74 -11.51 -5.06
N THR A 103 -13.72 -10.62 -6.07
CA THR A 103 -13.92 -11.03 -7.47
C THR A 103 -12.78 -11.86 -8.04
N HIS A 104 -11.62 -11.86 -7.39
CA HIS A 104 -10.46 -12.69 -7.73
C HIS A 104 -10.27 -13.88 -6.78
N ASP A 105 -11.32 -14.29 -6.05
CA ASP A 105 -11.31 -15.39 -5.08
C ASP A 105 -10.16 -15.29 -4.06
N THR A 106 -9.85 -14.07 -3.63
CA THR A 106 -8.80 -13.79 -2.67
C THR A 106 -9.22 -12.68 -1.69
N HIS A 107 -8.37 -12.32 -0.76
CA HIS A 107 -8.65 -11.27 0.22
C HIS A 107 -7.36 -10.60 0.69
N ILE A 108 -7.50 -9.46 1.36
CA ILE A 108 -6.38 -8.84 2.09
C ILE A 108 -6.10 -9.66 3.34
N GLY A 109 -4.89 -10.21 3.45
CA GLY A 109 -4.44 -10.99 4.60
C GLY A 109 -4.20 -10.10 5.81
N CYS A 110 -3.36 -9.07 5.67
CA CYS A 110 -3.07 -8.12 6.74
C CYS A 110 -2.77 -6.72 6.22
N MET A 111 -2.99 -5.74 7.10
CA MET A 111 -2.52 -4.36 6.95
C MET A 111 -1.47 -4.08 8.01
N ILE A 112 -0.28 -3.68 7.58
CA ILE A 112 0.84 -3.34 8.46
C ILE A 112 1.12 -1.86 8.37
N ALA A 113 0.91 -1.14 9.46
CA ALA A 113 1.11 0.30 9.57
C ALA A 113 2.49 0.61 10.16
N LEU A 114 3.26 1.47 9.47
CA LEU A 114 4.49 2.04 10.01
C LEU A 114 4.17 3.37 10.67
N GLU A 115 4.32 3.44 11.99
CA GLU A 115 4.09 4.64 12.79
C GLU A 115 5.40 5.42 12.95
N VAL A 116 5.36 6.70 12.61
CA VAL A 116 6.50 7.61 12.69
C VAL A 116 6.01 8.98 13.10
N GLN A 117 6.74 9.65 13.99
CA GLN A 117 6.41 11.00 14.43
C GLN A 117 6.57 12.02 13.30
N GLU A 118 5.74 13.08 13.31
CA GLU A 118 5.64 14.07 12.23
C GLU A 118 6.99 14.72 11.91
N GLU A 119 7.75 15.15 12.90
CA GLU A 119 9.04 15.83 12.68
C GLU A 119 10.07 14.90 11.98
N GLU A 120 10.05 13.63 12.31
CA GLU A 120 10.88 12.63 11.62
C GLU A 120 10.42 12.44 10.17
N LEU A 121 9.10 12.44 9.92
CA LEU A 121 8.55 12.36 8.56
C LEU A 121 8.98 13.54 7.70
N VAL A 122 8.91 14.76 8.26
CA VAL A 122 9.34 15.98 7.58
C VAL A 122 10.82 15.90 7.23
N THR A 123 11.66 15.51 8.18
CA THR A 123 13.09 15.35 7.99
C THR A 123 13.40 14.36 6.86
N ARG A 124 12.80 13.17 6.90
CA ARG A 124 13.00 12.11 5.88
C ARG A 124 12.54 12.55 4.49
N LEU A 125 11.43 13.27 4.41
CA LEU A 125 10.88 13.71 3.12
C LEU A 125 11.71 14.81 2.50
N LEU A 126 12.15 15.81 3.29
CA LEU A 126 13.09 16.83 2.83
C LEU A 126 14.41 16.25 2.36
N GLU A 127 14.96 15.26 3.09
CA GLU A 127 16.19 14.58 2.68
C GLU A 127 15.99 13.81 1.36
N ARG A 128 14.87 13.08 1.23
CA ARG A 128 14.51 12.42 -0.03
C ARG A 128 14.36 13.41 -1.19
N GLY A 129 13.77 14.58 -0.92
CA GLY A 129 13.57 15.65 -1.91
C GLY A 129 14.85 16.19 -2.51
N LYS A 130 16.00 16.07 -1.81
CA LYS A 130 17.31 16.48 -2.34
C LYS A 130 17.83 15.59 -3.48
N THR A 131 17.41 14.32 -3.51
CA THR A 131 17.92 13.31 -4.46
C THR A 131 16.84 12.77 -5.39
N SER A 132 15.56 12.86 -5.00
CA SER A 132 14.43 12.42 -5.82
C SER A 132 13.87 13.58 -6.63
N ASN A 133 13.42 13.31 -7.86
CA ASN A 133 12.69 14.27 -8.68
C ASN A 133 11.20 14.40 -8.25
N ARG A 134 10.93 14.45 -6.94
CA ARG A 134 9.57 14.57 -6.39
C ARG A 134 9.34 15.99 -5.89
N PRO A 135 8.58 16.83 -6.61
CA PRO A 135 8.35 18.22 -6.20
C PRO A 135 7.60 18.35 -4.87
N ASP A 136 6.79 17.33 -4.54
CA ASP A 136 6.02 17.24 -3.30
C ASP A 136 6.86 16.94 -2.06
N ASP A 137 8.16 16.63 -2.21
CA ASP A 137 9.10 16.43 -1.11
C ASP A 137 10.09 17.61 -0.93
N GLN A 138 10.02 18.63 -1.77
CA GLN A 138 10.95 19.75 -1.77
C GLN A 138 10.44 20.98 -1.00
N ASP A 139 9.20 20.95 -0.53
CA ASP A 139 8.54 22.04 0.17
C ASP A 139 7.93 21.52 1.48
N GLU A 140 8.42 22.04 2.61
CA GLU A 140 7.97 21.61 3.93
C GLU A 140 6.46 21.86 4.15
N THR A 141 5.92 22.93 3.58
CA THR A 141 4.49 23.23 3.68
C THR A 141 3.65 22.14 3.00
N LYS A 142 4.08 21.69 1.84
CA LYS A 142 3.42 20.58 1.12
C LYS A 142 3.57 19.25 1.86
N ILE A 143 4.74 19.01 2.44
CA ILE A 143 5.00 17.83 3.27
C ILE A 143 4.05 17.78 4.46
N ARG A 144 3.95 18.87 5.24
CA ARG A 144 3.05 18.96 6.40
C ARG A 144 1.58 18.84 5.99
N ARG A 145 1.20 19.42 4.85
CA ARG A 145 -0.15 19.21 4.29
C ARG A 145 -0.45 17.74 4.00
N ARG A 146 0.47 17.01 3.41
CA ARG A 146 0.32 15.57 3.14
C ARG A 146 0.19 14.74 4.44
N VAL A 147 0.94 15.10 5.48
CA VAL A 147 0.80 14.47 6.81
C VAL A 147 -0.57 14.79 7.40
N THR A 148 -1.03 16.04 7.29
CA THR A 148 -2.37 16.45 7.74
C THR A 148 -3.46 15.65 7.00
N VAL A 149 -3.40 15.56 5.67
CA VAL A 149 -4.36 14.77 4.85
C VAL A 149 -4.33 13.29 5.27
N TYR A 150 -3.14 12.72 5.52
CA TYR A 150 -3.05 11.37 6.03
C TYR A 150 -3.77 11.23 7.38
N ASN A 151 -3.52 12.11 8.33
CA ASN A 151 -4.10 12.05 9.67
C ASN A 151 -5.63 12.25 9.68
N THR A 152 -6.15 13.12 8.80
CA THR A 152 -7.58 13.44 8.75
C THR A 152 -8.41 12.49 7.90
N GLU A 153 -7.87 12.00 6.81
CA GLU A 153 -8.61 11.20 5.82
C GLU A 153 -8.17 9.73 5.82
N THR A 154 -6.85 9.50 5.81
CA THR A 154 -6.31 8.15 5.57
C THR A 154 -6.22 7.31 6.83
N ALA A 155 -5.89 7.89 7.98
CA ALA A 155 -5.72 7.14 9.23
C ALA A 155 -6.97 6.34 9.64
N GLN A 156 -8.17 6.75 9.22
CA GLN A 156 -9.43 6.07 9.50
C GLN A 156 -9.50 4.65 8.89
N VAL A 157 -8.74 4.39 7.82
CA VAL A 157 -8.66 3.06 7.18
C VAL A 157 -8.11 2.00 8.14
N ALA A 158 -7.26 2.40 9.10
CA ALA A 158 -6.78 1.50 10.14
C ALA A 158 -7.92 0.88 10.96
N GLY A 159 -8.94 1.68 11.31
CA GLY A 159 -10.14 1.20 12.01
C GLY A 159 -10.94 0.17 11.20
N TYR A 160 -11.05 0.37 9.89
CA TYR A 160 -11.73 -0.56 8.99
C TYR A 160 -11.07 -1.96 9.00
N TYR A 161 -9.75 -2.04 8.89
CA TYR A 161 -9.03 -3.33 8.94
C TYR A 161 -8.84 -3.86 10.38
N ALA A 162 -8.82 -2.99 11.38
CA ALA A 162 -8.82 -3.42 12.79
C ALA A 162 -10.11 -4.16 13.17
N ALA A 163 -11.28 -3.70 12.70
CA ALA A 163 -12.56 -4.40 12.88
C ALA A 163 -12.54 -5.81 12.27
N GLN A 164 -11.76 -6.04 11.23
CA GLN A 164 -11.53 -7.34 10.59
C GLN A 164 -10.39 -8.16 11.23
N LYS A 165 -9.76 -7.69 12.30
CA LYS A 165 -8.58 -8.29 12.96
C LYS A 165 -7.36 -8.45 12.02
N LYS A 166 -7.23 -7.59 11.02
CA LYS A 166 -6.16 -7.61 10.02
C LYS A 166 -5.11 -6.50 10.22
N PHE A 167 -5.32 -5.58 11.16
CA PHE A 167 -4.47 -4.40 11.37
C PHE A 167 -3.37 -4.66 12.39
N HIS A 168 -2.14 -4.29 12.04
CA HIS A 168 -0.96 -4.33 12.92
C HIS A 168 -0.18 -3.03 12.79
N ALA A 169 0.15 -2.41 13.92
CA ALA A 169 1.01 -1.23 13.99
C ALA A 169 2.44 -1.62 14.38
N LEU A 170 3.41 -1.04 13.70
CA LEU A 170 4.85 -1.19 13.99
C LEU A 170 5.50 0.19 14.08
N ASN A 171 6.49 0.32 14.96
CA ASN A 171 7.33 1.49 14.99
C ASN A 171 8.19 1.56 13.71
N GLY A 172 7.98 2.60 12.90
CA GLY A 172 8.73 2.87 11.67
C GLY A 172 10.08 3.59 11.90
N ILE A 173 10.53 3.69 13.15
CA ILE A 173 11.81 4.31 13.53
C ILE A 173 12.77 3.19 13.97
N GLY A 174 13.95 3.14 13.36
CA GLY A 174 14.98 2.16 13.67
C GLY A 174 15.70 1.61 12.44
N PRO A 175 16.55 0.59 12.61
CA PRO A 175 17.26 -0.04 11.50
C PRO A 175 16.29 -0.70 10.52
N ILE A 176 16.52 -0.50 9.22
CA ILE A 176 15.67 -1.00 8.13
C ILE A 176 15.45 -2.52 8.25
N ASP A 177 16.51 -3.28 8.54
CA ASP A 177 16.42 -4.75 8.62
C ASP A 177 15.66 -5.24 9.86
N SER A 178 15.72 -4.49 10.97
CA SER A 178 14.93 -4.80 12.16
C SER A 178 13.43 -4.62 11.88
N ILE A 179 13.05 -3.52 11.24
CA ILE A 179 11.65 -3.26 10.85
C ILE A 179 11.19 -4.33 9.85
N PHE A 180 12.03 -4.67 8.88
CA PHE A 180 11.75 -5.73 7.91
C PHE A 180 11.47 -7.07 8.59
N GLY A 181 12.33 -7.48 9.53
CA GLY A 181 12.13 -8.73 10.28
C GLY A 181 10.83 -8.75 11.08
N GLN A 182 10.43 -7.63 11.69
CA GLN A 182 9.15 -7.52 12.39
C GLN A 182 7.96 -7.64 11.42
N ILE A 183 8.05 -7.02 10.25
CA ILE A 183 7.02 -7.13 9.20
C ILE A 183 6.89 -8.60 8.76
N CYS A 184 8.00 -9.27 8.45
CA CYS A 184 7.99 -10.68 8.07
C CYS A 184 7.35 -11.56 9.14
N GLY A 185 7.72 -11.36 10.42
CA GLY A 185 7.11 -12.10 11.51
C GLY A 185 5.59 -11.97 11.61
N LEU A 186 5.03 -10.79 11.33
CA LEU A 186 3.58 -10.59 11.26
C LEU A 186 2.95 -11.30 10.05
N ILE A 187 3.59 -11.23 8.89
CA ILE A 187 3.11 -11.89 7.67
C ILE A 187 3.09 -13.41 7.87
N ASP A 188 4.18 -13.97 8.37
CA ASP A 188 4.31 -15.42 8.58
C ASP A 188 3.30 -15.94 9.60
N MET A 189 3.02 -15.19 10.67
CA MET A 189 1.94 -15.52 11.62
C MET A 189 0.57 -15.53 10.92
N HIS A 190 0.29 -14.57 10.06
CA HIS A 190 -0.97 -14.55 9.30
C HIS A 190 -1.08 -15.70 8.31
N GLN A 191 0.00 -16.05 7.62
CA GLN A 191 0.00 -17.20 6.70
C GLN A 191 -0.23 -18.52 7.46
N ALA A 192 0.41 -18.68 8.62
CA ALA A 192 0.22 -19.88 9.46
C ALA A 192 -1.19 -19.99 10.05
N ALA A 193 -1.88 -18.89 10.26
CA ALA A 193 -3.26 -18.85 10.77
C ALA A 193 -4.33 -19.07 9.68
N MET A 194 -3.96 -19.02 8.40
CA MET A 194 -4.87 -19.34 7.31
C MET A 194 -4.99 -20.87 7.20
N PRO A 195 -6.21 -21.47 7.28
CA PRO A 195 -6.35 -22.90 7.00
C PRO A 195 -5.87 -23.17 5.58
N GLU A 196 -5.05 -24.21 5.40
CA GLU A 196 -4.68 -24.71 4.07
C GLU A 196 -5.99 -24.91 3.29
N ALA A 197 -6.17 -24.13 2.23
CA ALA A 197 -7.28 -24.34 1.30
C ALA A 197 -7.14 -25.77 0.77
N SER A 198 -8.04 -26.63 1.21
CA SER A 198 -8.10 -28.08 1.02
C SER A 198 -7.56 -28.52 -0.33
N ALA A 199 -6.43 -29.21 -0.31
CA ALA A 199 -5.94 -30.06 -1.39
C ALA A 199 -6.79 -31.36 -1.56
N GLU A 200 -8.09 -31.29 -1.24
CA GLU A 200 -9.03 -32.42 -1.32
C GLU A 200 -10.15 -32.19 -2.34
N ALA A 201 -9.77 -32.01 -3.62
CA ALA A 201 -10.78 -32.08 -4.68
C ALA A 201 -10.18 -32.62 -5.98
N THR A 202 -9.39 -33.70 -5.90
CA THR A 202 -8.90 -34.39 -7.13
C THR A 202 -8.76 -35.90 -6.92
N ASN A 203 -9.74 -36.57 -6.30
CA ASN A 203 -9.67 -38.05 -6.25
C ASN A 203 -11.03 -38.77 -6.26
N GLU A 204 -12.08 -38.22 -6.83
CA GLU A 204 -13.31 -38.97 -7.07
C GLU A 204 -13.86 -38.74 -8.47
N VAL A 205 -13.15 -39.15 -9.51
CA VAL A 205 -13.73 -39.58 -10.80
C VAL A 205 -12.78 -40.61 -11.43
N LYS A 206 -12.77 -41.83 -10.91
CA LYS A 206 -12.41 -43.06 -11.67
C LYS A 206 -12.90 -44.27 -10.85
N ALA A 207 -14.13 -44.61 -11.02
CA ALA A 207 -14.65 -45.97 -10.87
C ALA A 207 -15.85 -46.14 -11.81
#